data_cb2d498f6cd10c7dba89d1121bcbad79
#
_entry.id   cb2d498f6cd10c7dba89d1121bcbad79
#
_cell.length_a   1.000
_cell.length_b   1.000
_cell.length_c   1.000
_cell.angle_alpha   90.00
_cell.angle_beta   90.00
_cell.angle_gamma   90.00
#
_symmetry.space_group_name_H-M   'P 1'
#
loop_
_entity.id
_entity.type
_entity.pdbx_description
1 polymer ?
#
loop_
_entity_poly.entity_id
_entity_poly.type
_entity_poly.pdbx_seq_one_letter_code
_entity_poly.pdbx_strand_id
1 'polypeptide(L)'
;MSYNKMGYYKVIASLVGIILLLILYIIIIPAQVEIKEIEKEIVVEIEKEVVIEVEKEPTYVYNITSSEREMLARLVYREANIESLECQMGIVSVVINRWHDGRWGNTLEDVIYAPYQFTPSNLLYQTTPSELNYTAVDLVLQNGCTLPPYCMYFRADHHFNWNGYKPYTQIDYTCFGYFVTDKDN
;
A
#
# COMPACT_ATOMS: atom_id res chain seq x y z
N MET A 1 78.97 -43.70 2.39
CA MET A 1 78.17 -42.53 2.74
C MET A 1 76.75 -42.70 2.19
N SER A 2 75.83 -43.17 2.99
CA SER A 2 74.41 -43.26 2.60
C SER A 2 73.80 -41.88 2.78
N TYR A 3 73.69 -41.13 1.69
CA TYR A 3 72.98 -39.83 1.77
C TYR A 3 71.48 -40.08 2.14
N ASN A 4 71.00 -39.37 3.17
CA ASN A 4 69.68 -39.54 3.66
C ASN A 4 68.64 -39.05 2.68
N LYS A 5 68.31 -39.89 1.66
CA LYS A 5 67.33 -39.62 0.63
C LYS A 5 65.98 -39.26 1.23
N MET A 6 65.63 -39.81 2.38
CA MET A 6 64.35 -39.58 3.06
C MET A 6 64.24 -38.13 3.58
N GLY A 7 65.32 -37.51 4.03
CA GLY A 7 65.30 -36.09 4.40
C GLY A 7 65.08 -35.17 3.22
N TYR A 8 65.69 -35.49 2.08
CA TYR A 8 65.55 -34.73 0.85
C TYR A 8 64.09 -34.74 0.31
N TYR A 9 63.42 -35.90 0.32
CA TYR A 9 62.00 -36.01 -0.11
C TYR A 9 61.09 -35.26 0.82
N LYS A 10 61.32 -35.20 2.11
CA LYS A 10 60.52 -34.43 3.07
C LYS A 10 60.61 -32.91 2.79
N VAL A 11 61.79 -32.42 2.47
CA VAL A 11 62.02 -31.00 2.13
C VAL A 11 61.30 -30.66 0.81
N ILE A 12 61.39 -31.51 -0.23
CA ILE A 12 60.67 -31.29 -1.49
C ILE A 12 59.17 -31.30 -1.28
N ALA A 13 58.63 -32.25 -0.51
CA ALA A 13 57.22 -32.34 -0.24
C ALA A 13 56.71 -31.06 0.50
N SER A 14 57.49 -30.55 1.43
CA SER A 14 57.17 -29.30 2.14
C SER A 14 57.20 -28.09 1.18
N LEU A 15 58.16 -27.98 0.33
CA LEU A 15 58.27 -26.90 -0.68
C LEU A 15 57.11 -26.94 -1.67
N VAL A 16 56.74 -28.14 -2.16
CA VAL A 16 55.59 -28.33 -3.06
C VAL A 16 54.28 -27.92 -2.34
N GLY A 17 54.13 -28.30 -1.08
CA GLY A 17 52.97 -27.89 -0.26
C GLY A 17 52.87 -26.37 -0.13
N ILE A 18 53.97 -25.68 0.16
CA ILE A 18 54.01 -24.22 0.25
C ILE A 18 53.64 -23.54 -1.07
N ILE A 19 54.19 -24.06 -2.18
CA ILE A 19 53.91 -23.53 -3.54
C ILE A 19 52.43 -23.70 -3.86
N LEU A 20 51.82 -24.85 -3.55
CA LEU A 20 50.39 -25.07 -3.77
C LEU A 20 49.52 -24.13 -2.94
N LEU A 21 49.87 -23.87 -1.67
CA LEU A 21 49.18 -22.92 -0.83
C LEU A 21 49.30 -21.49 -1.36
N LEU A 22 50.46 -21.09 -1.87
CA LEU A 22 50.65 -19.77 -2.51
C LEU A 22 49.82 -19.62 -3.77
N ILE A 23 49.76 -20.66 -4.61
CA ILE A 23 48.92 -20.66 -5.82
C ILE A 23 47.44 -20.52 -5.42
N LEU A 24 47.01 -21.28 -4.43
CA LEU A 24 45.63 -21.21 -3.91
C LEU A 24 45.28 -19.79 -3.38
N TYR A 25 46.22 -19.20 -2.66
CA TYR A 25 46.10 -17.83 -2.12
C TYR A 25 46.00 -16.80 -3.27
N ILE A 26 46.81 -16.89 -4.32
CA ILE A 26 46.80 -15.99 -5.47
C ILE A 26 45.47 -16.09 -6.27
N ILE A 27 44.85 -17.27 -6.30
CA ILE A 27 43.62 -17.50 -7.07
C ILE A 27 42.38 -17.10 -6.23
N ILE A 28 42.35 -17.46 -4.95
CA ILE A 28 41.16 -17.26 -4.12
C ILE A 28 40.95 -15.79 -3.71
N ILE A 29 42.03 -15.08 -3.36
CA ILE A 29 41.88 -13.70 -2.87
C ILE A 29 41.34 -12.74 -3.92
N PRO A 30 41.83 -12.70 -5.16
CA PRO A 30 41.27 -11.85 -6.18
C PRO A 30 39.79 -12.16 -6.47
N ALA A 31 39.43 -13.46 -6.53
CA ALA A 31 38.03 -13.86 -6.71
C ALA A 31 37.10 -13.39 -5.58
N GLN A 32 37.55 -13.43 -4.34
CA GLN A 32 36.77 -12.91 -3.21
C GLN A 32 36.62 -11.39 -3.23
N VAL A 33 37.62 -10.66 -3.70
CA VAL A 33 37.58 -9.20 -3.85
C VAL A 33 36.57 -8.83 -4.93
N GLU A 34 36.64 -9.50 -6.09
CA GLU A 34 35.72 -9.27 -7.19
C GLU A 34 34.25 -9.56 -6.82
N ILE A 35 34.01 -10.66 -6.08
CA ILE A 35 32.65 -10.97 -5.57
C ILE A 35 32.14 -9.87 -4.64
N LYS A 36 32.95 -9.35 -3.73
CA LYS A 36 32.56 -8.28 -2.82
C LYS A 36 32.29 -6.94 -3.53
N GLU A 37 32.99 -6.65 -4.61
CA GLU A 37 32.75 -5.45 -5.41
C GLU A 37 31.43 -5.58 -6.17
N ILE A 38 31.14 -6.74 -6.75
CA ILE A 38 29.86 -7.04 -7.42
C ILE A 38 28.69 -6.98 -6.43
N GLU A 39 28.84 -7.57 -5.24
CA GLU A 39 27.81 -7.49 -4.20
C GLU A 39 27.52 -6.05 -3.80
N LYS A 40 28.52 -5.19 -3.67
CA LYS A 40 28.33 -3.76 -3.36
C LYS A 40 27.63 -3.00 -4.49
N GLU A 41 28.00 -3.26 -5.75
CA GLU A 41 27.32 -2.64 -6.89
C GLU A 41 25.85 -3.03 -6.97
N ILE A 42 25.52 -4.32 -6.77
CA ILE A 42 24.16 -4.84 -6.77
C ILE A 42 23.33 -4.20 -5.63
N VAL A 43 23.90 -4.10 -4.42
CA VAL A 43 23.21 -3.47 -3.29
C VAL A 43 22.92 -2.00 -3.56
N VAL A 44 23.85 -1.25 -4.12
CA VAL A 44 23.68 0.16 -4.47
C VAL A 44 22.63 0.34 -5.57
N GLU A 45 22.57 -0.56 -6.54
CA GLU A 45 21.60 -0.52 -7.63
C GLU A 45 20.19 -0.85 -7.13
N ILE A 46 20.05 -1.87 -6.27
CA ILE A 46 18.79 -2.21 -5.60
C ILE A 46 18.31 -1.07 -4.69
N GLU A 47 19.20 -0.47 -3.90
CA GLU A 47 18.85 0.67 -3.05
C GLU A 47 18.36 1.88 -3.88
N LYS A 48 18.97 2.14 -5.03
CA LYS A 48 18.51 3.20 -5.95
C LYS A 48 17.14 2.89 -6.56
N GLU A 49 16.91 1.65 -7.01
CA GLU A 49 15.61 1.23 -7.56
C GLU A 49 14.51 1.33 -6.50
N VAL A 50 14.76 0.84 -5.28
CA VAL A 50 13.82 0.90 -4.15
C VAL A 50 13.52 2.35 -3.76
N VAL A 51 14.52 3.23 -3.73
CA VAL A 51 14.32 4.66 -3.43
C VAL A 51 13.49 5.35 -4.52
N ILE A 52 13.70 5.02 -5.80
CA ILE A 52 12.92 5.59 -6.92
C ILE A 52 11.47 5.09 -6.86
N GLU A 53 11.21 3.86 -6.44
CA GLU A 53 9.85 3.33 -6.30
C GLU A 53 9.10 3.93 -5.11
N VAL A 54 9.81 4.25 -4.01
CA VAL A 54 9.23 4.88 -2.82
C VAL A 54 8.99 6.39 -3.00
N GLU A 55 9.77 7.07 -3.86
CA GLU A 55 9.61 8.51 -4.12
C GLU A 55 8.54 8.84 -5.19
N LYS A 56 7.98 7.86 -5.86
CA LYS A 56 6.92 8.11 -6.83
C LYS A 56 5.60 8.34 -6.09
N GLU A 57 5.23 9.60 -5.95
CA GLU A 57 3.91 9.98 -5.45
C GLU A 57 2.82 9.23 -6.22
N PRO A 58 1.83 8.63 -5.53
CA PRO A 58 0.75 7.91 -6.20
C PRO A 58 0.00 8.86 -7.14
N THR A 59 -0.18 8.44 -8.39
CA THR A 59 -1.01 9.18 -9.34
C THR A 59 -2.47 8.86 -9.07
N TYR A 60 -3.23 9.82 -8.55
CA TYR A 60 -4.65 9.67 -8.27
C TYR A 60 -5.52 10.10 -9.47
N VAL A 61 -6.62 9.40 -9.69
CA VAL A 61 -7.68 9.80 -10.64
C VAL A 61 -8.38 11.07 -10.14
N TYR A 62 -8.47 11.22 -8.81
CA TYR A 62 -9.04 12.38 -8.14
C TYR A 62 -7.93 13.27 -7.57
N ASN A 63 -7.99 14.58 -7.84
CA ASN A 63 -7.02 15.54 -7.30
C ASN A 63 -7.43 15.94 -5.87
N ILE A 64 -6.86 15.25 -4.88
CA ILE A 64 -7.06 15.53 -3.46
C ILE A 64 -5.74 15.80 -2.76
N THR A 65 -5.79 16.55 -1.67
CA THR A 65 -4.66 16.84 -0.79
C THR A 65 -4.38 15.70 0.18
N SER A 66 -3.16 15.67 0.75
CA SER A 66 -2.83 14.72 1.83
C SER A 66 -3.75 14.87 3.05
N SER A 67 -4.22 16.09 3.33
CA SER A 67 -5.18 16.35 4.42
C SER A 67 -6.55 15.73 4.14
N GLU A 68 -7.04 15.83 2.91
CA GLU A 68 -8.30 15.21 2.49
C GLU A 68 -8.21 13.68 2.47
N ARG A 69 -7.07 13.12 2.04
CA ARG A 69 -6.80 11.69 2.14
C ARG A 69 -6.84 11.20 3.58
N GLU A 70 -6.21 11.92 4.50
CA GLU A 70 -6.23 11.63 5.94
C GLU A 70 -7.66 11.70 6.49
N MET A 71 -8.44 12.70 6.11
CA MET A 71 -9.83 12.89 6.52
C MET A 71 -10.72 11.74 6.04
N LEU A 72 -10.56 11.29 4.79
CA LEU A 72 -11.24 10.10 4.25
C LEU A 72 -10.90 8.84 5.04
N ALA A 73 -9.63 8.60 5.33
CA ALA A 73 -9.20 7.42 6.09
C ALA A 73 -9.79 7.40 7.50
N ARG A 74 -9.85 8.55 8.16
CA ARG A 74 -10.51 8.71 9.48
C ARG A 74 -12.01 8.45 9.42
N LEU A 75 -12.67 8.91 8.37
CA LEU A 75 -14.08 8.64 8.14
C LEU A 75 -14.32 7.14 7.95
N VAL A 76 -13.56 6.49 7.08
CA VAL A 76 -13.66 5.05 6.83
C VAL A 76 -13.45 4.26 8.11
N TYR A 77 -12.47 4.62 8.93
CA TYR A 77 -12.28 4.00 10.25
C TYR A 77 -13.53 4.10 11.11
N ARG A 78 -14.19 5.26 11.13
CA ARG A 78 -15.38 5.49 11.97
C ARG A 78 -16.62 4.77 11.48
N GLU A 79 -16.75 4.61 10.17
CA GLU A 79 -17.96 4.06 9.55
C GLU A 79 -17.85 2.54 9.31
N ALA A 80 -16.66 2.01 9.03
CA ALA A 80 -16.48 0.65 8.54
C ALA A 80 -15.16 -0.04 8.97
N ASN A 81 -14.58 0.30 10.13
CA ASN A 81 -13.26 -0.22 10.54
C ASN A 81 -13.18 -1.75 10.65
N ILE A 82 -14.28 -2.41 10.99
CA ILE A 82 -14.34 -3.88 11.14
C ILE A 82 -14.79 -4.60 9.86
N GLU A 83 -15.15 -3.86 8.83
CA GLU A 83 -15.62 -4.39 7.56
C GLU A 83 -14.45 -4.70 6.63
N SER A 84 -14.72 -5.46 5.57
CA SER A 84 -13.73 -5.81 4.56
C SER A 84 -13.18 -4.60 3.81
N LEU A 85 -12.04 -4.78 3.14
CA LEU A 85 -11.46 -3.77 2.25
C LEU A 85 -12.48 -3.31 1.20
N GLU A 86 -13.24 -4.24 0.62
CA GLU A 86 -14.26 -3.95 -0.39
C GLU A 86 -15.37 -3.05 0.16
N CYS A 87 -15.85 -3.32 1.38
CA CYS A 87 -16.85 -2.48 2.05
C CYS A 87 -16.29 -1.07 2.32
N GLN A 88 -15.06 -0.97 2.82
CA GLN A 88 -14.39 0.30 3.07
C GLN A 88 -14.21 1.12 1.79
N MET A 89 -13.83 0.50 0.66
CA MET A 89 -13.79 1.13 -0.67
C MET A 89 -15.18 1.61 -1.11
N GLY A 90 -16.24 0.88 -0.78
CA GLY A 90 -17.62 1.30 -1.00
C GLY A 90 -17.96 2.60 -0.26
N ILE A 91 -17.56 2.73 1.02
CA ILE A 91 -17.75 3.96 1.80
C ILE A 91 -17.04 5.15 1.13
N VAL A 92 -15.76 4.98 0.73
CA VAL A 92 -15.01 6.02 0.02
C VAL A 92 -15.73 6.41 -1.27
N SER A 93 -16.22 5.42 -2.03
CA SER A 93 -16.95 5.66 -3.28
C SER A 93 -18.21 6.51 -3.06
N VAL A 94 -18.97 6.25 -1.99
CA VAL A 94 -20.13 7.08 -1.64
C VAL A 94 -19.73 8.53 -1.38
N VAL A 95 -18.63 8.77 -0.65
CA VAL A 95 -18.16 10.13 -0.37
C VAL A 95 -17.74 10.86 -1.65
N ILE A 96 -16.99 10.20 -2.53
CA ILE A 96 -16.56 10.76 -3.81
C ILE A 96 -17.77 11.04 -4.73
N ASN A 97 -18.74 10.12 -4.80
CA ASN A 97 -19.97 10.31 -5.56
C ASN A 97 -20.75 11.53 -5.09
N ARG A 98 -20.89 11.70 -3.76
CA ARG A 98 -21.53 12.88 -3.14
C ARG A 98 -20.79 14.18 -3.45
N TRP A 99 -19.47 14.15 -3.43
CA TRP A 99 -18.66 15.31 -3.78
C TRP A 99 -18.88 15.74 -5.23
N HIS A 100 -18.88 14.79 -6.17
CA HIS A 100 -19.13 15.08 -7.58
C HIS A 100 -20.58 15.49 -7.86
N ASP A 101 -21.55 15.02 -7.10
CA ASP A 101 -22.95 15.42 -7.20
C ASP A 101 -23.19 16.88 -6.75
N GLY A 102 -22.43 17.36 -5.78
CA GLY A 102 -22.48 18.74 -5.28
C GLY A 102 -23.60 19.08 -4.30
N ARG A 103 -24.59 18.22 -4.08
CA ARG A 103 -25.73 18.49 -3.16
C ARG A 103 -25.29 18.62 -1.70
N TRP A 104 -24.17 18.04 -1.32
CA TRP A 104 -23.64 18.06 0.06
C TRP A 104 -22.54 19.09 0.27
N GLY A 105 -22.09 19.79 -0.79
CA GLY A 105 -21.04 20.80 -0.75
C GLY A 105 -20.13 20.74 -1.97
N ASN A 106 -19.25 21.74 -2.08
CA ASN A 106 -18.34 21.87 -3.23
C ASN A 106 -16.96 21.28 -2.98
N THR A 107 -16.63 20.97 -1.72
CA THR A 107 -15.36 20.40 -1.32
C THR A 107 -15.59 19.04 -0.65
N LEU A 108 -14.56 18.21 -0.62
CA LEU A 108 -14.61 16.93 0.10
C LEU A 108 -14.89 17.14 1.60
N GLU A 109 -14.32 18.21 2.16
CA GLU A 109 -14.55 18.62 3.55
C GLU A 109 -16.02 18.95 3.81
N ASP A 110 -16.66 19.72 2.92
CA ASP A 110 -18.09 20.04 3.04
C ASP A 110 -18.94 18.76 3.08
N VAL A 111 -18.64 17.79 2.21
CA VAL A 111 -19.37 16.51 2.15
C VAL A 111 -19.20 15.71 3.45
N ILE A 112 -17.99 15.63 3.96
CA ILE A 112 -17.68 14.85 5.17
C ILE A 112 -18.30 15.49 6.41
N TYR A 113 -18.33 16.82 6.48
CA TYR A 113 -18.89 17.56 7.61
C TYR A 113 -20.35 17.98 7.42
N ALA A 114 -20.97 17.58 6.31
CA ALA A 114 -22.40 17.86 6.09
C ALA A 114 -23.25 17.36 7.27
N PRO A 115 -24.17 18.18 7.79
CA PRO A 115 -24.97 17.82 8.97
C PRO A 115 -25.71 16.49 8.77
N TYR A 116 -25.63 15.62 9.78
CA TYR A 116 -26.34 14.34 9.85
C TYR A 116 -25.98 13.30 8.78
N GLN A 117 -24.86 13.48 8.07
CA GLN A 117 -24.46 12.56 6.99
C GLN A 117 -23.56 11.44 7.49
N PHE A 118 -22.63 11.74 8.37
CA PHE A 118 -21.66 10.79 8.92
C PHE A 118 -21.57 10.92 10.44
N THR A 119 -20.87 9.96 11.05
CA THR A 119 -20.56 9.99 12.49
C THR A 119 -20.02 11.36 12.90
N PRO A 120 -20.37 11.87 14.10
CA PRO A 120 -20.05 13.23 14.51
C PRO A 120 -18.63 13.64 14.15
N SER A 121 -18.53 14.65 13.31
CA SER A 121 -17.29 15.15 12.71
C SER A 121 -16.22 15.53 13.75
N ASN A 122 -16.63 15.95 14.95
CA ASN A 122 -15.72 16.24 16.05
C ASN A 122 -14.91 15.02 16.53
N LEU A 123 -15.34 13.79 16.23
CA LEU A 123 -14.62 12.56 16.56
C LEU A 123 -13.57 12.18 15.50
N LEU A 124 -13.64 12.72 14.29
CA LEU A 124 -12.68 12.42 13.23
C LEU A 124 -11.27 12.86 13.62
N TYR A 125 -11.10 14.02 14.26
CA TYR A 125 -9.79 14.52 14.70
C TYR A 125 -9.12 13.64 15.77
N GLN A 126 -9.88 12.85 16.51
CA GLN A 126 -9.39 11.95 17.55
C GLN A 126 -9.17 10.52 17.02
N THR A 127 -9.42 10.28 15.73
CA THR A 127 -9.36 8.97 15.12
C THR A 127 -7.98 8.75 14.51
N THR A 128 -7.38 7.58 14.76
CA THR A 128 -6.17 7.11 14.10
C THR A 128 -6.54 5.98 13.16
N PRO A 129 -6.50 6.20 11.85
CA PRO A 129 -6.80 5.16 10.86
C PRO A 129 -5.79 4.01 10.91
N SER A 130 -6.21 2.82 10.48
CA SER A 130 -5.34 1.68 10.24
C SER A 130 -4.80 1.71 8.80
N GLU A 131 -3.77 0.92 8.52
CA GLU A 131 -3.25 0.70 7.15
C GLU A 131 -4.35 0.26 6.17
N LEU A 132 -5.30 -0.55 6.62
CA LEU A 132 -6.41 -0.99 5.78
C LEU A 132 -7.31 0.17 5.34
N ASN A 133 -7.54 1.14 6.22
CA ASN A 133 -8.35 2.32 5.89
C ASN A 133 -7.65 3.20 4.84
N TYR A 134 -6.33 3.41 4.97
CA TYR A 134 -5.54 4.12 3.95
C TYR A 134 -5.52 3.35 2.63
N THR A 135 -5.35 2.03 2.67
CA THR A 135 -5.39 1.18 1.47
C THR A 135 -6.72 1.32 0.73
N ALA A 136 -7.86 1.31 1.45
CA ALA A 136 -9.17 1.49 0.85
C ALA A 136 -9.31 2.86 0.15
N VAL A 137 -8.83 3.92 0.80
CA VAL A 137 -8.82 5.28 0.24
C VAL A 137 -7.94 5.32 -1.02
N ASP A 138 -6.69 4.86 -0.92
CA ASP A 138 -5.72 4.93 -2.02
C ASP A 138 -6.19 4.15 -3.25
N LEU A 139 -6.77 2.96 -3.06
CA LEU A 139 -7.27 2.15 -4.18
C LEU A 139 -8.42 2.85 -4.93
N VAL A 140 -9.34 3.49 -4.22
CA VAL A 140 -10.41 4.26 -4.87
C VAL A 140 -9.86 5.50 -5.57
N LEU A 141 -8.93 6.21 -4.93
CA LEU A 141 -8.32 7.39 -5.53
C LEU A 141 -7.49 7.08 -6.79
N GLN A 142 -6.84 5.90 -6.84
CA GLN A 142 -6.02 5.46 -7.96
C GLN A 142 -6.85 4.85 -9.10
N ASN A 143 -7.87 4.06 -8.76
CA ASN A 143 -8.58 3.22 -9.73
C ASN A 143 -10.01 3.72 -10.04
N GLY A 144 -10.50 4.71 -9.28
CA GLY A 144 -11.88 5.19 -9.38
C GLY A 144 -12.84 4.49 -8.39
N CYS A 145 -14.07 5.03 -8.31
CA CYS A 145 -15.12 4.49 -7.45
C CYS A 145 -15.50 3.05 -7.81
N THR A 146 -15.74 2.23 -6.79
CA THR A 146 -16.23 0.84 -6.94
C THR A 146 -17.74 0.77 -7.08
N LEU A 147 -18.45 1.85 -6.74
CA LEU A 147 -19.90 1.99 -6.85
C LEU A 147 -20.26 2.99 -7.95
N PRO A 148 -21.43 2.80 -8.64
CA PRO A 148 -21.86 3.73 -9.68
C PRO A 148 -22.12 5.13 -9.10
N PRO A 149 -22.04 6.20 -9.94
CA PRO A 149 -22.14 7.59 -9.49
C PRO A 149 -23.42 7.93 -8.72
N TYR A 150 -24.53 7.30 -9.06
CA TYR A 150 -25.81 7.48 -8.37
C TYR A 150 -25.91 6.78 -7.01
N CYS A 151 -24.94 5.91 -6.66
CA CYS A 151 -24.93 5.22 -5.37
C CYS A 151 -24.28 6.13 -4.31
N MET A 152 -25.11 6.86 -3.58
CA MET A 152 -24.69 7.93 -2.67
C MET A 152 -25.12 7.72 -1.21
N TYR A 153 -25.67 6.53 -0.90
CA TYR A 153 -26.14 6.23 0.45
C TYR A 153 -25.66 4.86 0.89
N PHE A 154 -25.42 4.71 2.19
CA PHE A 154 -25.14 3.42 2.81
C PHE A 154 -25.78 3.33 4.19
N ARG A 155 -25.93 2.10 4.66
CA ARG A 155 -26.50 1.80 5.96
C ARG A 155 -25.95 0.47 6.49
N ALA A 156 -25.67 0.41 7.80
CA ALA A 156 -25.11 -0.75 8.50
C ALA A 156 -26.15 -1.84 8.83
N ASP A 157 -27.31 -1.88 8.20
CA ASP A 157 -28.29 -2.95 8.37
C ASP A 157 -28.96 -3.31 7.04
N HIS A 158 -29.48 -4.52 6.96
CA HIS A 158 -30.01 -5.12 5.74
C HIS A 158 -31.26 -4.45 5.15
N HIS A 159 -31.66 -3.28 5.66
CA HIS A 159 -32.96 -2.70 5.34
C HIS A 159 -32.88 -1.26 4.87
N PHE A 160 -32.81 -1.05 3.55
CA PHE A 160 -33.23 0.21 2.94
C PHE A 160 -34.76 0.27 2.89
N ASN A 161 -35.39 0.55 4.03
CA ASN A 161 -36.86 0.73 4.12
C ASN A 161 -37.27 2.21 4.15
N TRP A 162 -36.39 3.11 3.69
CA TRP A 162 -36.73 4.51 3.54
C TRP A 162 -37.54 4.73 2.27
N ASN A 163 -38.58 5.53 2.36
CA ASN A 163 -39.42 5.83 1.21
C ASN A 163 -38.58 6.54 0.11
N GLY A 164 -38.57 5.98 -1.08
CA GLY A 164 -37.80 6.51 -2.22
C GLY A 164 -36.37 5.99 -2.37
N TYR A 165 -35.83 5.28 -1.37
CA TYR A 165 -34.50 4.67 -1.44
C TYR A 165 -34.56 3.24 -1.97
N LYS A 166 -33.56 2.85 -2.75
CA LYS A 166 -33.40 1.51 -3.33
C LYS A 166 -32.00 0.96 -3.00
N PRO A 167 -31.91 -0.32 -2.64
CA PRO A 167 -30.62 -0.98 -2.49
C PRO A 167 -29.98 -1.15 -3.87
N TYR A 168 -28.64 -0.98 -3.92
CA TYR A 168 -27.82 -1.33 -5.08
C TYR A 168 -27.10 -2.66 -4.82
N THR A 169 -26.34 -2.74 -3.73
CA THR A 169 -25.59 -3.93 -3.34
C THR A 169 -25.43 -3.96 -1.82
N GLN A 170 -25.10 -5.15 -1.31
CA GLN A 170 -24.66 -5.34 0.07
C GLN A 170 -23.26 -5.92 0.07
N ILE A 171 -22.38 -5.34 0.88
CA ILE A 171 -21.02 -5.80 1.14
C ILE A 171 -20.89 -5.91 2.66
N ASP A 172 -20.56 -7.09 3.16
CA ASP A 172 -20.54 -7.42 4.59
C ASP A 172 -21.89 -7.08 5.26
N TYR A 173 -21.85 -6.24 6.30
CA TYR A 173 -23.04 -5.77 7.00
C TYR A 173 -23.57 -4.44 6.47
N THR A 174 -22.93 -3.85 5.48
CA THR A 174 -23.31 -2.54 4.92
C THR A 174 -24.06 -2.71 3.61
N CYS A 175 -25.25 -2.14 3.55
CA CYS A 175 -26.05 -2.02 2.35
C CYS A 175 -25.82 -0.65 1.69
N PHE A 176 -25.44 -0.64 0.41
CA PHE A 176 -25.25 0.55 -0.40
C PHE A 176 -26.46 0.76 -1.30
N GLY A 177 -26.84 2.00 -1.52
CA GLY A 177 -28.04 2.31 -2.27
C GLY A 177 -28.12 3.73 -2.81
N TYR A 178 -29.25 4.04 -3.42
CA TYR A 178 -29.51 5.30 -4.10
C TYR A 178 -30.95 5.76 -3.87
N PHE A 179 -31.21 7.05 -4.03
CA PHE A 179 -32.55 7.57 -4.12
C PHE A 179 -33.08 7.44 -5.56
N VAL A 180 -34.37 7.12 -5.75
CA VAL A 180 -34.89 6.71 -7.08
C VAL A 180 -34.58 7.72 -8.17
N THR A 181 -34.68 9.02 -7.86
CA THR A 181 -34.39 10.09 -8.81
C THR A 181 -32.91 10.30 -9.12
N ASP A 182 -32.00 9.72 -8.32
CA ASP A 182 -30.55 9.87 -8.52
C ASP A 182 -30.05 9.03 -9.71
N LYS A 183 -30.81 7.99 -10.07
CA LYS A 183 -30.44 7.08 -11.16
C LYS A 183 -30.80 7.62 -12.54
N ASP A 184 -31.75 8.54 -12.60
CA ASP A 184 -32.31 9.07 -13.84
C ASP A 184 -31.60 10.37 -14.29
N ASN A 185 -30.67 10.89 -13.47
CA ASN A 185 -29.82 12.04 -13.75
C ASN A 185 -28.41 11.59 -14.15
#